data_73877d678e9aba6c4c5803bb2c224bca
#
_entry.id   73877d678e9aba6c4c5803bb2c224bca
#
_cell.length_a   1.000
_cell.length_b   1.000
_cell.length_c   1.000
_cell.angle_alpha   90.00
_cell.angle_beta   90.00
_cell.angle_gamma   90.00
#
_symmetry.space_group_name_H-M   'P 1'
#
loop_
_entity.id
_entity.type
_entity.pdbx_description
1 polymer ?
#
loop_
_entity_poly.entity_id
_entity_poly.type
_entity_poly.pdbx_seq_one_letter_code
_entity_poly.pdbx_strand_id
1 'polypeptide(L)'
;MAFEIKPVREFLVSPALPPSLSRLSELANNLRWSWDYTIRTLFRRLDEGLWKQCGHNPVLMLARVPQKTLEKSAEDPRFLAAYRRACDSHDRYLLAGQYGNARKDSMAVAYFSMEYGLLESLTIYSGGLGILSGDHLKSASDAGLNLVGVGLLYQTGYFQQQLNPDGWQVEKYPENDFYTWPVHPAIGEDGRQIRVEVPMPQGKVHRSEEHTSELQSLSH
;
A
#
# COMPACT_ATOMS: atom_id res chain seq x y z
N MET A 1 12.90 -12.47 34.33
CA MET A 1 12.45 -11.39 33.45
C MET A 1 13.55 -11.15 32.43
N ALA A 2 13.33 -11.50 31.16
CA ALA A 2 14.27 -11.16 30.11
C ALA A 2 14.04 -9.67 29.77
N PHE A 3 15.07 -8.84 29.89
CA PHE A 3 15.04 -7.46 29.44
C PHE A 3 15.05 -7.46 27.89
N GLU A 4 13.95 -7.11 27.28
CA GLU A 4 13.88 -6.87 25.85
C GLU A 4 14.55 -5.52 25.55
N ILE A 5 15.77 -5.57 25.00
CA ILE A 5 16.49 -4.35 24.60
C ILE A 5 15.85 -3.85 23.31
N LYS A 6 15.06 -2.78 23.38
CA LYS A 6 14.55 -2.10 22.18
C LYS A 6 15.64 -1.22 21.59
N PRO A 7 15.91 -1.28 20.29
CA PRO A 7 16.87 -0.40 19.63
C PRO A 7 16.42 1.06 19.78
N VAL A 8 17.36 1.96 20.04
CA VAL A 8 17.09 3.41 20.15
C VAL A 8 16.84 4.04 18.77
N ARG A 9 17.39 3.45 17.72
CA ARG A 9 17.19 3.84 16.31
C ARG A 9 17.34 2.62 15.43
N GLU A 10 16.45 2.49 14.48
CA GLU A 10 16.56 1.55 13.36
C GLU A 10 16.89 2.33 12.07
N PHE A 11 17.85 1.84 11.31
CA PHE A 11 18.20 2.39 9.99
C PHE A 11 17.83 1.35 8.94
N LEU A 12 16.88 1.69 8.08
CA LEU A 12 16.58 0.90 6.90
C LEU A 12 17.45 1.40 5.75
N VAL A 13 18.41 0.58 5.34
CA VAL A 13 19.21 0.84 4.14
C VAL A 13 18.51 0.18 2.96
N SER A 14 17.75 0.95 2.20
CA SER A 14 17.11 0.45 0.98
C SER A 14 18.10 0.39 -0.18
N PRO A 15 18.03 -0.66 -1.04
CA PRO A 15 18.84 -0.73 -2.23
C PRO A 15 18.49 0.37 -3.22
N ALA A 16 19.47 0.80 -4.02
CA ALA A 16 19.25 1.79 -5.08
C ALA A 16 18.64 1.11 -6.32
N LEU A 17 17.53 1.63 -6.82
CA LEU A 17 16.97 1.14 -8.07
C LEU A 17 17.85 1.51 -9.26
N PRO A 18 18.23 0.55 -10.13
CA PRO A 18 18.91 0.86 -11.38
C PRO A 18 18.06 1.81 -12.25
N PRO A 19 18.67 2.72 -13.03
CA PRO A 19 17.92 3.67 -13.86
C PRO A 19 16.91 3.00 -14.80
N SER A 20 17.25 1.82 -15.34
CA SER A 20 16.37 1.03 -16.20
C SER A 20 15.15 0.42 -15.49
N LEU A 21 15.14 0.43 -14.14
CA LEU A 21 14.07 -0.12 -13.29
C LEU A 21 13.48 0.93 -12.33
N SER A 22 13.71 2.22 -12.59
CA SER A 22 13.36 3.33 -11.70
C SER A 22 11.87 3.38 -11.31
N ARG A 23 10.96 2.94 -12.19
CA ARG A 23 9.51 2.95 -11.95
C ARG A 23 9.01 1.76 -11.11
N LEU A 24 9.90 0.85 -10.66
CA LEU A 24 9.46 -0.21 -9.72
C LEU A 24 8.89 0.36 -8.43
N SER A 25 9.40 1.49 -7.94
CA SER A 25 8.86 2.17 -6.77
C SER A 25 7.43 2.68 -7.01
N GLU A 26 7.19 3.31 -8.17
CA GLU A 26 5.86 3.76 -8.59
C GLU A 26 4.86 2.59 -8.63
N LEU A 27 5.24 1.50 -9.32
CA LEU A 27 4.40 0.29 -9.40
C LEU A 27 4.14 -0.37 -8.04
N ALA A 28 5.10 -0.31 -7.11
CA ALA A 28 4.95 -0.87 -5.77
C ALA A 28 4.01 -0.03 -4.88
N ASN A 29 4.04 1.29 -5.04
CA ASN A 29 3.22 2.20 -4.25
C ASN A 29 1.80 2.36 -4.79
N ASN A 30 1.52 2.00 -6.05
CA ASN A 30 0.17 2.01 -6.58
C ASN A 30 -0.53 0.68 -6.30
N LEU A 31 -1.63 0.71 -5.57
CA LEU A 31 -2.36 -0.49 -5.10
C LEU A 31 -2.88 -1.39 -6.23
N ARG A 32 -2.93 -0.90 -7.46
CA ARG A 32 -3.38 -1.67 -8.62
C ARG A 32 -2.63 -2.99 -8.78
N TRP A 33 -1.36 -3.09 -8.37
CA TRP A 33 -0.61 -4.35 -8.42
C TRP A 33 -1.35 -5.50 -7.72
N SER A 34 -2.21 -5.21 -6.74
CA SER A 34 -2.92 -6.24 -5.97
C SER A 34 -3.98 -6.99 -6.80
N TRP A 35 -4.53 -6.37 -7.86
CA TRP A 35 -5.46 -7.02 -8.79
C TRP A 35 -5.00 -7.02 -10.26
N ASP A 36 -3.88 -6.36 -10.61
CA ASP A 36 -3.25 -6.49 -11.93
C ASP A 36 -2.23 -7.65 -11.93
N TYR A 37 -2.58 -8.72 -12.65
CA TYR A 37 -1.73 -9.89 -12.75
C TYR A 37 -0.35 -9.60 -13.36
N THR A 38 -0.26 -8.66 -14.31
CA THR A 38 0.99 -8.30 -14.99
C THR A 38 1.98 -7.68 -14.01
N ILE A 39 1.52 -6.70 -13.24
CA ILE A 39 2.34 -6.00 -12.25
C ILE A 39 2.72 -6.95 -11.10
N ARG A 40 1.76 -7.71 -10.56
CA ARG A 40 2.03 -8.68 -9.51
C ARG A 40 3.05 -9.74 -9.91
N THR A 41 2.95 -10.24 -11.15
CA THR A 41 3.89 -11.23 -11.68
C THR A 41 5.29 -10.65 -11.85
N LEU A 42 5.45 -9.36 -12.13
CA LEU A 42 6.74 -8.71 -12.23
C LEU A 42 7.49 -8.79 -10.89
N PHE A 43 6.86 -8.43 -9.78
CA PHE A 43 7.48 -8.53 -8.44
C PHE A 43 7.82 -9.97 -8.08
N ARG A 44 6.93 -10.92 -8.34
CA ARG A 44 7.24 -12.34 -8.12
C ARG A 44 8.45 -12.82 -8.92
N ARG A 45 8.64 -12.32 -10.16
CA ARG A 45 9.79 -12.67 -11.01
C ARG A 45 11.09 -12.03 -10.56
N LEU A 46 11.04 -10.89 -9.88
CA LEU A 46 12.22 -10.24 -9.34
C LEU A 46 12.93 -11.13 -8.32
N ASP A 47 12.18 -11.68 -7.36
CA ASP A 47 12.63 -12.70 -6.41
C ASP A 47 11.39 -13.39 -5.79
N GLU A 48 11.10 -14.62 -6.21
CA GLU A 48 9.93 -15.37 -5.72
C GLU A 48 10.02 -15.74 -4.24
N GLY A 49 11.22 -16.04 -3.75
CA GLY A 49 11.44 -16.38 -2.35
C GLY A 49 11.17 -15.18 -1.45
N LEU A 50 11.77 -14.05 -1.79
CA LEU A 50 11.58 -12.80 -1.05
C LEU A 50 10.13 -12.29 -1.16
N TRP A 51 9.48 -12.43 -2.31
CA TRP A 51 8.07 -12.10 -2.51
C TRP A 51 7.17 -12.78 -1.49
N LYS A 52 7.37 -14.10 -1.28
CA LYS A 52 6.64 -14.87 -0.26
C LYS A 52 7.01 -14.45 1.17
N GLN A 53 8.30 -14.24 1.45
CA GLN A 53 8.78 -13.81 2.77
C GLN A 53 8.26 -12.42 3.17
N CYS A 54 8.05 -11.54 2.21
CA CYS A 54 7.47 -10.21 2.43
C CYS A 54 5.93 -10.21 2.47
N GLY A 55 5.28 -11.36 2.53
CA GLY A 55 3.82 -11.44 2.54
C GLY A 55 3.17 -10.80 1.32
N HIS A 56 3.82 -10.92 0.15
CA HIS A 56 3.38 -10.32 -1.11
C HIS A 56 3.30 -8.77 -1.09
N ASN A 57 4.10 -8.14 -0.25
CA ASN A 57 4.19 -6.69 -0.15
C ASN A 57 5.37 -6.17 -1.01
N PRO A 58 5.12 -5.48 -2.14
CA PRO A 58 6.18 -5.02 -3.03
C PRO A 58 7.01 -3.87 -2.45
N VAL A 59 6.44 -3.02 -1.58
CA VAL A 59 7.17 -1.94 -0.92
C VAL A 59 8.22 -2.53 0.01
N LEU A 60 7.81 -3.45 0.88
CA LEU A 60 8.72 -4.16 1.78
C LEU A 60 9.75 -4.99 1.00
N MET A 61 9.33 -5.62 -0.10
CA MET A 61 10.23 -6.37 -0.97
C MET A 61 11.31 -5.48 -1.58
N LEU A 62 10.97 -4.32 -2.12
CA LEU A 62 11.94 -3.39 -2.70
C LEU A 62 12.91 -2.83 -1.64
N ALA A 63 12.48 -2.71 -0.39
CA ALA A 63 13.35 -2.31 0.71
C ALA A 63 14.36 -3.41 1.12
N ARG A 64 14.10 -4.68 0.79
CA ARG A 64 14.90 -5.84 1.23
C ARG A 64 15.61 -6.60 0.10
N VAL A 65 15.24 -6.35 -1.15
CA VAL A 65 15.83 -7.06 -2.29
C VAL A 65 17.32 -6.77 -2.38
N PRO A 66 18.19 -7.79 -2.55
CA PRO A 66 19.62 -7.56 -2.68
C PRO A 66 19.95 -6.69 -3.90
N GLN A 67 20.85 -5.71 -3.75
CA GLN A 67 21.29 -4.82 -4.83
C GLN A 67 21.71 -5.61 -6.09
N LYS A 68 22.46 -6.71 -5.90
CA LYS A 68 22.90 -7.60 -6.98
C LYS A 68 21.73 -8.23 -7.76
N THR A 69 20.60 -8.50 -7.11
CA THR A 69 19.39 -9.02 -7.77
C THR A 69 18.79 -7.97 -8.68
N LEU A 70 18.73 -6.71 -8.24
CA LEU A 70 18.26 -5.59 -9.06
C LEU A 70 19.16 -5.36 -10.28
N GLU A 71 20.47 -5.36 -10.08
CA GLU A 71 21.46 -5.18 -11.15
C GLU A 71 21.35 -6.30 -12.19
N LYS A 72 21.28 -7.55 -11.76
CA LYS A 72 21.08 -8.70 -12.65
C LYS A 72 19.76 -8.60 -13.42
N SER A 73 18.68 -8.17 -12.77
CA SER A 73 17.39 -8.00 -13.43
C SER A 73 17.38 -6.84 -14.43
N ALA A 74 18.18 -5.79 -14.15
CA ALA A 74 18.37 -4.66 -15.05
C ALA A 74 19.14 -5.02 -16.34
N GLU A 75 19.88 -6.13 -16.34
CA GLU A 75 20.61 -6.67 -17.48
C GLU A 75 19.86 -7.79 -18.19
N ASP A 76 18.82 -8.37 -17.59
CA ASP A 76 18.01 -9.45 -18.20
C ASP A 76 16.97 -8.90 -19.19
N PRO A 77 17.13 -9.17 -20.51
CA PRO A 77 16.17 -8.71 -21.52
C PRO A 77 14.74 -9.23 -21.31
N ARG A 78 14.59 -10.42 -20.71
CA ARG A 78 13.28 -11.03 -20.45
C ARG A 78 12.60 -10.32 -19.28
N PHE A 79 13.34 -9.96 -18.25
CA PHE A 79 12.83 -9.18 -17.13
C PHE A 79 12.47 -7.77 -17.58
N LEU A 80 13.33 -7.09 -18.35
CA LEU A 80 13.07 -5.76 -18.90
C LEU A 80 11.83 -5.74 -19.81
N ALA A 81 11.62 -6.78 -20.61
CA ALA A 81 10.41 -6.88 -21.42
C ALA A 81 9.14 -7.05 -20.57
N ALA A 82 9.21 -7.80 -19.45
CA ALA A 82 8.10 -7.91 -18.51
C ALA A 82 7.86 -6.59 -17.76
N TYR A 83 8.92 -5.91 -17.34
CA TYR A 83 8.87 -4.61 -16.70
C TYR A 83 8.21 -3.55 -17.59
N ARG A 84 8.62 -3.44 -18.86
CA ARG A 84 7.99 -2.51 -19.83
C ARG A 84 6.49 -2.80 -19.99
N ARG A 85 6.09 -4.07 -20.13
CA ARG A 85 4.67 -4.43 -20.20
C ARG A 85 3.89 -4.02 -18.95
N ALA A 86 4.48 -4.14 -17.77
CA ALA A 86 3.85 -3.73 -16.53
C ALA A 86 3.68 -2.19 -16.47
N CYS A 87 4.71 -1.43 -16.87
CA CYS A 87 4.63 0.03 -17.00
C CYS A 87 3.58 0.45 -18.02
N ASP A 88 3.57 -0.17 -19.22
CA ASP A 88 2.58 0.12 -20.27
C ASP A 88 1.15 -0.22 -19.83
N SER A 89 0.96 -1.29 -19.04
CA SER A 89 -0.34 -1.65 -18.47
C SER A 89 -0.79 -0.59 -17.47
N HIS A 90 0.13 -0.15 -16.62
CA HIS A 90 -0.13 0.88 -15.63
C HIS A 90 -0.50 2.22 -16.28
N ASP A 91 0.30 2.68 -17.24
CA ASP A 91 0.07 3.94 -17.95
C ASP A 91 -1.27 3.94 -18.70
N ARG A 92 -1.60 2.87 -19.39
CA ARG A 92 -2.90 2.73 -20.06
C ARG A 92 -4.08 2.78 -19.09
N TYR A 93 -3.92 2.20 -17.92
CA TYR A 93 -4.95 2.23 -16.88
C TYR A 93 -5.19 3.65 -16.37
N LEU A 94 -4.10 4.36 -16.02
CA LEU A 94 -4.20 5.76 -15.58
C LEU A 94 -4.81 6.66 -16.64
N LEU A 95 -4.38 6.50 -17.90
CA LEU A 95 -4.96 7.26 -19.02
C LEU A 95 -6.45 6.93 -19.23
N ALA A 96 -6.85 5.67 -19.14
CA ALA A 96 -8.25 5.29 -19.25
C ALA A 96 -9.12 5.90 -18.14
N GLY A 97 -8.62 5.96 -16.91
CA GLY A 97 -9.29 6.64 -15.80
C GLY A 97 -9.46 8.14 -16.06
N GLN A 98 -8.44 8.80 -16.62
CA GLN A 98 -8.51 10.24 -16.96
C GLN A 98 -9.48 10.56 -18.10
N TYR A 99 -9.62 9.67 -19.10
CA TYR A 99 -10.48 9.86 -20.28
C TYR A 99 -11.82 9.12 -20.17
N GLY A 100 -12.03 8.31 -19.11
CA GLY A 100 -13.24 7.55 -18.89
C GLY A 100 -14.44 8.39 -18.47
N ASN A 101 -15.25 7.88 -17.56
CA ASN A 101 -16.46 8.55 -17.08
C ASN A 101 -16.19 9.75 -16.13
N ALA A 102 -14.94 9.95 -15.72
CA ALA A 102 -14.53 11.14 -14.96
C ALA A 102 -14.54 12.36 -15.89
N ARG A 103 -15.74 12.89 -16.20
CA ARG A 103 -15.86 14.25 -16.75
C ARG A 103 -15.16 15.18 -15.79
N LYS A 104 -14.36 16.14 -16.29
CA LYS A 104 -13.75 17.21 -15.48
C LYS A 104 -14.77 17.95 -14.60
N ASP A 105 -16.05 17.86 -14.95
CA ASP A 105 -17.19 18.45 -14.23
C ASP A 105 -17.95 17.43 -13.37
N SER A 106 -17.44 16.18 -13.19
CA SER A 106 -18.12 15.22 -12.33
C SER A 106 -17.90 15.58 -10.87
N MET A 107 -18.98 15.53 -10.10
CA MET A 107 -18.94 15.73 -8.65
C MET A 107 -17.98 14.70 -8.03
N ALA A 108 -17.04 15.15 -7.21
CA ALA A 108 -16.20 14.27 -6.42
C ALA A 108 -17.05 13.62 -5.31
N VAL A 109 -16.92 12.31 -5.16
CA VAL A 109 -17.65 11.53 -4.17
C VAL A 109 -16.66 11.04 -3.11
N ALA A 110 -16.92 11.37 -1.84
CA ALA A 110 -16.19 10.79 -0.72
C ALA A 110 -16.95 9.59 -0.15
N TYR A 111 -16.31 8.43 -0.17
CA TYR A 111 -16.86 7.18 0.38
C TYR A 111 -16.20 6.88 1.72
N PHE A 112 -16.98 6.96 2.79
CA PHE A 112 -16.50 6.73 4.15
C PHE A 112 -16.74 5.29 4.56
N SER A 113 -15.68 4.61 5.02
CA SER A 113 -15.76 3.29 5.63
C SER A 113 -14.80 3.20 6.81
N MET A 114 -15.13 2.40 7.80
CA MET A 114 -14.24 2.17 8.94
C MET A 114 -12.98 1.39 8.53
N GLU A 115 -13.06 0.61 7.43
CA GLU A 115 -11.96 -0.21 6.94
C GLU A 115 -12.11 -0.49 5.44
N TYR A 116 -10.97 -0.77 4.77
CA TYR A 116 -10.89 -1.14 3.36
C TYR A 116 -9.98 -2.33 3.17
N GLY A 117 -10.53 -3.47 2.75
CA GLY A 117 -9.79 -4.69 2.41
C GLY A 117 -9.19 -4.61 1.00
N LEU A 118 -8.16 -3.81 0.82
CA LEU A 118 -7.55 -3.56 -0.49
C LEU A 118 -6.51 -4.62 -0.85
N LEU A 119 -5.71 -5.04 0.11
CA LEU A 119 -4.64 -6.02 -0.08
C LEU A 119 -4.30 -6.72 1.26
N GLU A 120 -3.62 -7.86 1.17
CA GLU A 120 -3.30 -8.70 2.34
C GLU A 120 -2.39 -8.00 3.37
N SER A 121 -1.53 -7.08 2.94
CA SER A 121 -0.64 -6.35 3.83
C SER A 121 -1.29 -5.16 4.51
N LEU A 122 -2.43 -4.65 4.02
CA LEU A 122 -3.25 -3.66 4.70
C LEU A 122 -4.29 -4.40 5.53
N THR A 123 -4.00 -4.57 6.81
CA THR A 123 -4.87 -5.33 7.70
C THR A 123 -6.19 -4.61 7.94
N ILE A 124 -7.30 -5.34 7.78
CA ILE A 124 -8.63 -4.91 8.20
C ILE A 124 -8.88 -5.37 9.64
N TYR A 125 -9.90 -4.78 10.29
CA TYR A 125 -10.24 -5.18 11.64
C TYR A 125 -10.88 -6.58 11.65
N SER A 126 -12.03 -6.77 11.01
CA SER A 126 -12.66 -8.09 10.93
C SER A 126 -13.85 -8.13 9.97
N GLY A 127 -14.25 -9.34 9.59
CA GLY A 127 -15.49 -9.60 8.85
C GLY A 127 -15.48 -9.15 7.40
N GLY A 128 -16.66 -8.88 6.84
CA GLY A 128 -16.88 -8.63 5.42
C GLY A 128 -16.98 -7.16 5.02
N LEU A 129 -17.10 -6.23 5.98
CA LEU A 129 -17.26 -4.80 5.69
C LEU A 129 -16.09 -4.26 4.86
N GLY A 130 -14.85 -4.53 5.31
CA GLY A 130 -13.65 -4.10 4.62
C GLY A 130 -13.49 -4.73 3.24
N ILE A 131 -13.88 -6.00 3.09
CA ILE A 131 -13.85 -6.69 1.79
C ILE A 131 -14.78 -6.01 0.80
N LEU A 132 -16.03 -5.74 1.21
CA LEU A 132 -17.01 -5.05 0.35
C LEU A 132 -16.54 -3.64 -0.03
N SER A 133 -16.07 -2.86 0.94
CA SER A 133 -15.60 -1.49 0.68
C SER A 133 -14.33 -1.47 -0.18
N GLY A 134 -13.43 -2.42 -0.01
CA GLY A 134 -12.24 -2.58 -0.85
C GLY A 134 -12.60 -2.95 -2.30
N ASP A 135 -13.50 -3.90 -2.50
CA ASP A 135 -13.98 -4.30 -3.83
C ASP A 135 -14.72 -3.15 -4.52
N HIS A 136 -15.49 -2.36 -3.74
CA HIS A 136 -16.18 -1.17 -4.25
C HIS A 136 -15.17 -0.12 -4.76
N LEU A 137 -14.11 0.17 -4.01
CA LEU A 137 -13.05 1.10 -4.44
C LEU A 137 -12.33 0.60 -5.71
N LYS A 138 -11.98 -0.67 -5.78
CA LYS A 138 -11.35 -1.27 -6.98
C LYS A 138 -12.24 -1.16 -8.20
N SER A 139 -13.54 -1.48 -8.05
CA SER A 139 -14.51 -1.37 -9.13
C SER A 139 -14.75 0.07 -9.56
N ALA A 140 -14.78 1.02 -8.62
CA ALA A 140 -14.90 2.44 -8.91
C ALA A 140 -13.66 2.97 -9.68
N SER A 141 -12.46 2.53 -9.27
CA SER A 141 -11.21 2.83 -9.95
C SER A 141 -11.22 2.28 -11.39
N ASP A 142 -11.60 1.01 -11.57
CA ASP A 142 -11.69 0.40 -12.92
C ASP A 142 -12.73 1.09 -13.81
N ALA A 143 -13.80 1.62 -13.21
CA ALA A 143 -14.82 2.41 -13.93
C ALA A 143 -14.44 3.87 -14.18
N GLY A 144 -13.29 4.33 -13.66
CA GLY A 144 -12.83 5.72 -13.78
C GLY A 144 -13.76 6.72 -13.07
N LEU A 145 -14.35 6.35 -11.93
CA LEU A 145 -15.21 7.22 -11.14
C LEU A 145 -14.38 8.20 -10.30
N ASN A 146 -14.84 9.45 -10.21
CA ASN A 146 -14.24 10.44 -9.32
C ASN A 146 -14.67 10.20 -7.87
N LEU A 147 -14.08 9.15 -7.26
CA LEU A 147 -14.42 8.67 -5.92
C LEU A 147 -13.18 8.53 -5.07
N VAL A 148 -13.22 9.08 -3.85
CA VAL A 148 -12.16 8.97 -2.84
C VAL A 148 -12.68 8.18 -1.65
N GLY A 149 -11.94 7.15 -1.24
CA GLY A 149 -12.19 6.43 0.01
C GLY A 149 -11.59 7.18 1.19
N VAL A 150 -12.37 7.36 2.25
CA VAL A 150 -11.92 7.95 3.51
C VAL A 150 -12.16 6.95 4.64
N GLY A 151 -11.13 6.59 5.38
CA GLY A 151 -11.20 5.57 6.42
C GLY A 151 -10.26 5.82 7.59
N LEU A 152 -10.20 4.87 8.48
CA LEU A 152 -9.31 4.88 9.64
C LEU A 152 -8.07 4.04 9.35
N LEU A 153 -6.90 4.57 9.69
CA LEU A 153 -5.64 3.84 9.65
C LEU A 153 -5.35 3.32 11.07
N TYR A 154 -5.52 2.02 11.26
CA TYR A 154 -5.34 1.39 12.57
C TYR A 154 -3.88 1.06 12.84
N GLN A 155 -3.37 1.44 13.99
CA GLN A 155 -2.03 1.02 14.43
C GLN A 155 -1.98 -0.46 14.78
N THR A 156 -3.06 -0.99 15.32
CA THR A 156 -3.23 -2.42 15.59
C THR A 156 -4.57 -2.87 15.00
N GLY A 157 -4.55 -3.96 14.26
CA GLY A 157 -5.77 -4.58 13.74
C GLY A 157 -6.40 -5.54 14.74
N TYR A 158 -7.16 -6.53 14.21
CA TYR A 158 -7.73 -7.60 15.03
C TYR A 158 -6.62 -8.51 15.57
N PHE A 159 -6.85 -9.16 16.72
CA PHE A 159 -5.87 -10.04 17.33
C PHE A 159 -5.65 -11.32 16.50
N GLN A 160 -4.47 -11.87 16.61
CA GLN A 160 -4.12 -13.19 16.10
C GLN A 160 -4.18 -14.21 17.21
N GLN A 161 -4.87 -15.33 16.97
CA GLN A 161 -4.92 -16.45 17.90
C GLN A 161 -3.61 -17.24 17.82
N GLN A 162 -3.04 -17.51 18.98
CA GLN A 162 -1.91 -18.43 19.14
C GLN A 162 -2.22 -19.43 20.26
N LEU A 163 -1.62 -20.60 20.19
CA LEU A 163 -1.63 -21.52 21.31
C LEU A 163 -0.31 -21.44 22.06
N ASN A 164 -0.39 -21.33 23.38
CA ASN A 164 0.80 -21.45 24.23
C ASN A 164 1.24 -22.94 24.32
N PRO A 165 2.42 -23.24 24.93
CA PRO A 165 2.91 -24.62 25.07
C PRO A 165 1.95 -25.55 25.84
N ASP A 166 1.07 -25.01 26.69
CA ASP A 166 0.09 -25.76 27.45
C ASP A 166 -1.24 -25.98 26.69
N GLY A 167 -1.33 -25.50 25.43
CA GLY A 167 -2.49 -25.64 24.58
C GLY A 167 -3.59 -24.60 24.79
N TRP A 168 -3.36 -23.58 25.62
CA TRP A 168 -4.31 -22.50 25.82
C TRP A 168 -4.20 -21.43 24.75
N GLN A 169 -5.33 -20.88 24.32
CA GLN A 169 -5.40 -19.73 23.42
C GLN A 169 -4.84 -18.48 24.10
N VAL A 170 -3.97 -17.78 23.37
CA VAL A 170 -3.49 -16.44 23.71
C VAL A 170 -3.68 -15.51 22.53
N GLU A 171 -3.93 -14.23 22.81
CA GLU A 171 -4.11 -13.18 21.81
C GLU A 171 -2.77 -12.49 21.57
N LYS A 172 -2.45 -12.27 20.29
CA LYS A 172 -1.33 -11.44 19.86
C LYS A 172 -1.87 -10.26 19.05
N TYR A 173 -1.48 -9.06 19.43
CA TYR A 173 -1.85 -7.83 18.75
C TYR A 173 -0.63 -7.28 17.99
N PRO A 174 -0.45 -7.64 16.70
CA PRO A 174 0.65 -7.11 15.90
C PRO A 174 0.42 -5.62 15.63
N GLU A 175 1.47 -4.83 15.82
CA GLU A 175 1.48 -3.42 15.40
C GLU A 175 1.77 -3.33 13.91
N ASN A 176 1.07 -2.43 13.21
CA ASN A 176 1.25 -2.16 11.80
C ASN A 176 2.44 -1.22 11.59
N ASP A 177 3.38 -1.63 10.75
CA ASP A 177 4.51 -0.80 10.35
C ASP A 177 4.17 -0.06 9.05
N PHE A 178 3.69 1.17 9.17
CA PHE A 178 3.26 2.01 8.05
C PHE A 178 4.39 2.35 7.07
N TYR A 179 5.65 2.32 7.50
CA TYR A 179 6.80 2.56 6.62
C TYR A 179 7.00 1.45 5.58
N THR A 180 6.42 0.29 5.82
CA THR A 180 6.45 -0.84 4.88
C THR A 180 5.22 -0.91 4.00
N TRP A 181 4.28 0.03 4.14
CA TRP A 181 3.04 0.08 3.40
C TRP A 181 3.09 1.12 2.27
N PRO A 182 2.29 0.97 1.21
CA PRO A 182 2.15 1.99 0.17
C PRO A 182 1.26 3.16 0.66
N VAL A 183 1.66 3.76 1.77
CA VAL A 183 0.95 4.85 2.45
C VAL A 183 1.91 6.01 2.66
N HIS A 184 1.48 7.21 2.34
CA HIS A 184 2.27 8.42 2.48
C HIS A 184 1.48 9.50 3.23
N PRO A 185 2.14 10.36 4.03
CA PRO A 185 1.51 11.51 4.63
C PRO A 185 0.89 12.41 3.56
N ALA A 186 -0.36 12.85 3.77
CA ALA A 186 -0.97 13.86 2.91
C ALA A 186 -0.30 15.22 3.14
N ILE A 187 0.14 15.85 2.05
CA ILE A 187 0.86 17.13 2.10
C ILE A 187 -0.03 18.20 1.49
N GLY A 188 -0.23 19.28 2.24
CA GLY A 188 -0.98 20.45 1.77
C GLY A 188 -0.19 21.30 0.76
N GLU A 189 -0.84 22.30 0.19
CA GLU A 189 -0.23 23.26 -0.74
C GLU A 189 0.94 24.06 -0.12
N ASP A 190 0.96 24.17 1.20
CA ASP A 190 2.03 24.81 1.98
C ASP A 190 3.25 23.89 2.20
N GLY A 191 3.24 22.67 1.66
CA GLY A 191 4.31 21.68 1.83
C GLY A 191 4.33 21.01 3.21
N ARG A 192 3.34 21.24 4.05
CA ARG A 192 3.23 20.61 5.37
C ARG A 192 2.25 19.45 5.36
N GLN A 193 2.49 18.50 6.28
CA GLN A 193 1.55 17.40 6.49
C GLN A 193 0.19 17.93 6.95
N ILE A 194 -0.88 17.50 6.28
CA ILE A 194 -2.26 17.84 6.67
C ILE A 194 -2.55 17.19 8.02
N ARG A 195 -3.08 18.00 8.93
CA ARG A 195 -3.50 17.56 10.27
C ARG A 195 -4.90 18.06 10.56
N VAL A 196 -5.74 17.19 11.06
CA VAL A 196 -7.11 17.49 11.45
C VAL A 196 -7.24 17.42 12.96
N GLU A 197 -7.85 18.45 13.56
CA GLU A 197 -8.18 18.44 14.99
C GLU A 197 -9.61 17.95 15.18
N VAL A 198 -9.78 16.93 15.99
CA VAL A 198 -11.09 16.41 16.37
C VAL A 198 -11.38 16.80 17.82
N PRO A 199 -12.39 17.63 18.09
CA PRO A 199 -12.78 17.94 19.47
C PRO A 199 -13.38 16.71 20.14
N MET A 200 -12.85 16.33 21.29
CA MET A 200 -13.32 15.23 22.13
C MET A 200 -13.75 15.76 23.50
N PRO A 201 -14.66 15.11 24.21
CA PRO A 201 -15.07 15.53 25.55
C PRO A 201 -13.92 15.71 26.56
N GLN A 202 -12.84 14.95 26.38
CA GLN A 202 -11.64 14.99 27.23
C GLN A 202 -10.51 15.88 26.68
N GLY A 203 -10.75 16.66 25.61
CA GLY A 203 -9.76 17.51 24.97
C GLY A 203 -9.74 17.39 23.45
N LYS A 204 -8.71 17.97 22.82
CA LYS A 204 -8.51 17.86 21.38
C LYS A 204 -7.56 16.71 21.02
N VAL A 205 -7.94 15.91 20.05
CA VAL A 205 -7.08 14.87 19.45
C VAL A 205 -6.60 15.38 18.10
N HIS A 206 -5.27 15.43 17.91
CA HIS A 206 -4.67 15.74 16.62
C HIS A 206 -4.52 14.45 15.81
N ARG A 207 -5.00 14.48 14.58
CA ARG A 207 -4.84 13.41 13.61
C ARG A 207 -4.10 13.92 12.38
N SER A 208 -3.18 13.13 11.86
CA SER A 208 -2.59 13.38 10.55
C SER A 208 -3.35 12.57 9.50
N GLU A 209 -3.52 13.15 8.31
CA GLU A 209 -4.04 12.43 7.16
C GLU A 209 -2.89 11.72 6.45
N GLU A 210 -3.14 10.49 6.07
CA GLU A 210 -2.27 9.67 5.23
C GLU A 210 -3.10 9.08 4.10
N HIS A 211 -2.53 8.99 2.91
CA HIS A 211 -3.23 8.45 1.75
C HIS A 211 -2.34 7.49 0.97
N THR A 212 -2.97 6.61 0.22
CA THR A 212 -2.28 5.79 -0.77
C THR A 212 -2.19 6.54 -2.10
N SER A 213 -1.11 6.34 -2.85
CA SER A 213 -0.87 7.01 -4.12
C SER A 213 -1.95 6.74 -5.18
N GLU A 214 -2.73 5.68 -5.02
CA GLU A 214 -3.80 5.29 -5.94
C GLU A 214 -4.96 6.29 -5.96
N LEU A 215 -5.31 6.86 -4.81
CA LEU A 215 -6.44 7.78 -4.68
C LEU A 215 -6.13 9.17 -5.26
N GLN A 216 -4.86 9.53 -5.43
CA GLN A 216 -4.45 10.80 -6.06
C GLN A 216 -4.63 10.82 -7.57
N SER A 217 -4.60 9.67 -8.26
CA SER A 217 -4.74 9.63 -9.72
C SER A 217 -6.12 10.01 -10.23
N LEU A 218 -7.10 10.13 -9.33
CA LEU A 218 -8.49 10.48 -9.66
C LEU A 218 -8.79 11.99 -9.49
N SER A 219 -7.85 12.79 -8.97
CA SER A 219 -8.09 14.20 -8.62
C SER A 219 -7.43 15.22 -9.57
N HIS A 220 -6.92 14.82 -10.72
CA HIS A 220 -6.32 15.73 -11.71
C HIS A 220 -7.08 15.77 -13.03
#